data_9559601c532342ff68458c640be7e9c9
#
_entry.id   9559601c532342ff68458c640be7e9c9
#
_cell.length_a   1.000
_cell.length_b   1.000
_cell.length_c   1.000
_cell.angle_alpha   90.00
_cell.angle_beta   90.00
_cell.angle_gamma   90.00
#
_symmetry.space_group_name_H-M   'P 1'
#
loop_
_entity.id
_entity.type
_entity.pdbx_description
1 polymer ?
#
loop_
_entity_poly.entity_id
_entity_poly.type
_entity_poly.pdbx_seq_one_letter_code
_entity_poly.pdbx_strand_id
1 'polypeptide(L)'
;MLKSEIKNLIKKSNPVIFEIGCADGIDTQEFIEEFGPDITLHCFEPDPRNIGVFLNGGERVCKPHFTGPVLGNNIFLNQKAVGNEDGKIVFYQTTTIYSSSLKEPNENLKKTWPEIDLKDKLEIDCIKLDTYVDENKIEMIDFIWADVQGAEDLMIMGG
;
A
#
# COMPACT_ATOMS: atom_id res chain seq x y z
N MET A 1 -12.08 -3.75 8.64
CA MET A 1 -12.85 -2.49 8.84
C MET A 1 -13.44 -2.08 7.50
N LEU A 2 -14.71 -1.68 7.45
CA LEU A 2 -15.31 -1.19 6.20
C LEU A 2 -14.91 0.26 5.94
N LYS A 3 -14.76 0.66 4.68
CA LYS A 3 -14.40 2.04 4.33
C LYS A 3 -15.45 3.05 4.83
N SER A 4 -16.73 2.65 4.88
CA SER A 4 -17.82 3.44 5.47
C SER A 4 -17.66 3.69 6.99
N GLU A 5 -17.08 2.75 7.71
CA GLU A 5 -16.77 2.93 9.13
C GLU A 5 -15.65 3.96 9.30
N ILE A 6 -14.62 3.91 8.45
CA ILE A 6 -13.53 4.90 8.43
C ILE A 6 -14.08 6.29 8.15
N LYS A 7 -14.96 6.43 7.17
CA LYS A 7 -15.62 7.71 6.84
C LYS A 7 -16.39 8.29 8.02
N ASN A 8 -17.10 7.44 8.75
CA ASN A 8 -17.84 7.84 9.95
C ASN A 8 -16.92 8.30 11.10
N LEU A 9 -15.71 7.75 11.19
CA LEU A 9 -14.71 8.16 12.18
C LEU A 9 -14.07 9.50 11.82
N ILE A 10 -13.64 9.68 10.59
CA ILE A 10 -12.93 10.88 10.12
C ILE A 10 -13.83 12.10 10.11
N LYS A 11 -15.09 11.97 9.67
CA LYS A 11 -16.10 13.06 9.59
C LYS A 11 -15.61 14.30 8.84
N LYS A 12 -14.81 14.11 7.81
CA LYS A 12 -14.21 15.16 6.97
C LYS A 12 -14.54 14.87 5.50
N SER A 13 -14.88 15.89 4.73
CA SER A 13 -15.27 15.75 3.32
C SER A 13 -14.10 15.50 2.39
N ASN A 14 -12.92 16.04 2.72
CA ASN A 14 -11.70 15.97 1.94
C ASN A 14 -10.52 15.43 2.78
N PRO A 15 -10.58 14.19 3.25
CA PRO A 15 -9.53 13.63 4.09
C PRO A 15 -8.25 13.36 3.29
N VAL A 16 -7.12 13.43 4.00
CA VAL A 16 -5.83 12.95 3.53
C VAL A 16 -5.63 11.55 4.13
N ILE A 17 -5.59 10.54 3.27
CA ILE A 17 -5.44 9.14 3.66
C ILE A 17 -4.15 8.59 3.05
N PHE A 18 -3.37 7.88 3.87
CA PHE A 18 -2.23 7.12 3.39
C PHE A 18 -2.62 5.65 3.31
N GLU A 19 -2.45 5.06 2.14
CA GLU A 19 -2.63 3.63 1.89
C GLU A 19 -1.25 3.00 1.66
N ILE A 20 -0.74 2.31 2.67
CA ILE A 20 0.60 1.73 2.68
C ILE A 20 0.51 0.23 2.44
N GLY A 21 1.01 -0.22 1.27
CA GLY A 21 0.75 -1.55 0.74
C GLY A 21 -0.56 -1.59 -0.05
N CYS A 22 -0.72 -0.67 -1.01
CA CYS A 22 -1.96 -0.57 -1.81
C CYS A 22 -2.12 -1.72 -2.82
N ALA A 23 -1.13 -2.57 -2.95
CA ALA A 23 -1.13 -3.73 -3.81
C ALA A 23 -1.66 -3.43 -5.23
N ASP A 24 -2.73 -4.05 -5.57
CA ASP A 24 -3.38 -3.97 -6.88
C ASP A 24 -4.41 -2.84 -7.02
N GLY A 25 -4.60 -2.02 -5.95
CA GLY A 25 -5.47 -0.84 -5.94
C GLY A 25 -6.97 -1.13 -5.73
N ILE A 26 -7.35 -2.32 -5.27
CA ILE A 26 -8.75 -2.61 -4.92
C ILE A 26 -9.21 -1.73 -3.76
N ASP A 27 -8.43 -1.67 -2.70
CA ASP A 27 -8.72 -0.84 -1.53
C ASP A 27 -8.70 0.64 -1.90
N THR A 28 -7.76 1.06 -2.76
CA THR A 28 -7.71 2.41 -3.33
C THR A 28 -9.04 2.78 -4.01
N GLN A 29 -9.57 1.89 -4.87
CA GLN A 29 -10.84 2.10 -5.55
C GLN A 29 -12.01 2.19 -4.54
N GLU A 30 -12.02 1.34 -3.52
CA GLU A 30 -13.04 1.37 -2.47
C GLU A 30 -13.00 2.68 -1.66
N PHE A 31 -11.82 3.23 -1.40
CA PHE A 31 -11.69 4.56 -0.78
C PHE A 31 -12.27 5.65 -1.69
N ILE A 32 -11.93 5.63 -2.99
CA ILE A 32 -12.46 6.61 -3.96
C ILE A 32 -13.99 6.54 -4.04
N GLU A 33 -14.55 5.34 -4.11
CA GLU A 33 -16.00 5.12 -4.16
C GLU A 33 -16.72 5.61 -2.91
N GLU A 34 -16.13 5.36 -1.72
CA GLU A 34 -16.75 5.72 -0.46
C GLU A 34 -16.65 7.23 -0.15
N PHE A 35 -15.47 7.83 -0.36
CA PHE A 35 -15.23 9.23 0.03
C PHE A 35 -15.54 10.22 -1.10
N GLY A 36 -15.52 9.77 -2.35
CA GLY A 36 -15.76 10.62 -3.52
C GLY A 36 -14.51 11.35 -4.02
N PRO A 37 -14.68 12.29 -4.97
CA PRO A 37 -13.57 12.89 -5.72
C PRO A 37 -12.70 13.85 -4.90
N ASP A 38 -13.16 14.28 -3.74
CA ASP A 38 -12.43 15.24 -2.89
C ASP A 38 -11.44 14.58 -1.93
N ILE A 39 -11.34 13.23 -1.92
CA ILE A 39 -10.34 12.50 -1.16
C ILE A 39 -8.94 12.77 -1.70
N THR A 40 -7.97 12.87 -0.80
CA THR A 40 -6.54 12.83 -1.15
C THR A 40 -5.95 11.51 -0.68
N LEU A 41 -5.46 10.70 -1.61
CA LEU A 41 -4.84 9.40 -1.32
C LEU A 41 -3.36 9.42 -1.69
N HIS A 42 -2.52 9.06 -0.74
CA HIS A 42 -1.12 8.74 -0.97
C HIS A 42 -0.94 7.23 -0.85
N CYS A 43 -0.83 6.56 -2.00
CA CYS A 43 -0.74 5.11 -2.11
C CYS A 43 0.73 4.71 -2.26
N PHE A 44 1.17 3.69 -1.51
CA PHE A 44 2.54 3.18 -1.54
C PHE A 44 2.52 1.69 -1.87
N GLU A 45 3.29 1.30 -2.89
CA GLU A 45 3.45 -0.09 -3.29
C GLU A 45 4.83 -0.30 -3.93
N PRO A 46 5.68 -1.14 -3.35
CA PRO A 46 7.01 -1.39 -3.89
C PRO A 46 7.07 -2.49 -4.95
N ASP A 47 6.12 -3.45 -4.96
CA ASP A 47 6.18 -4.60 -5.87
C ASP A 47 5.81 -4.18 -7.31
N PRO A 48 6.74 -4.28 -8.28
CA PRO A 48 6.47 -3.86 -9.65
C PRO A 48 5.34 -4.66 -10.32
N ARG A 49 5.04 -5.88 -9.84
CA ARG A 49 3.93 -6.68 -10.34
C ARG A 49 2.59 -6.04 -9.95
N ASN A 50 2.49 -5.61 -8.69
CA ASN A 50 1.30 -4.91 -8.17
C ASN A 50 1.11 -3.57 -8.85
N ILE A 51 2.19 -2.79 -9.01
CA ILE A 51 2.15 -1.52 -9.77
C ILE A 51 1.62 -1.73 -11.18
N GLY A 52 2.06 -2.79 -11.86
CA GLY A 52 1.56 -3.12 -13.19
C GLY A 52 0.05 -3.35 -13.22
N VAL A 53 -0.48 -4.06 -12.23
CA VAL A 53 -1.90 -4.32 -12.09
C VAL A 53 -2.68 -3.07 -11.65
N PHE A 54 -2.13 -2.30 -10.72
CA PHE A 54 -2.71 -1.03 -10.28
C PHE A 54 -2.95 -0.06 -11.45
N LEU A 55 -1.97 0.08 -12.33
CA LEU A 55 -2.03 1.02 -13.46
C LEU A 55 -2.83 0.52 -14.66
N ASN A 56 -2.81 -0.78 -14.93
CA ASN A 56 -3.33 -1.34 -16.18
C ASN A 56 -4.50 -2.31 -15.97
N GLY A 57 -4.83 -2.62 -14.72
CA GLY A 57 -5.77 -3.70 -14.40
C GLY A 57 -5.16 -5.08 -14.63
N GLY A 58 -5.94 -6.11 -14.48
CA GLY A 58 -5.55 -7.49 -14.67
C GLY A 58 -6.60 -8.48 -14.19
N GLU A 59 -6.40 -9.76 -14.50
CA GLU A 59 -7.24 -10.81 -13.96
C GLU A 59 -6.97 -10.98 -12.46
N ARG A 60 -8.04 -11.00 -11.68
CA ARG A 60 -8.01 -11.18 -10.23
C ARG A 60 -9.05 -12.16 -9.78
N VAL A 61 -8.70 -12.92 -8.76
CA VAL A 61 -9.61 -13.93 -8.19
C VAL A 61 -10.84 -13.28 -7.57
N CYS A 62 -10.68 -12.13 -6.92
CA CYS A 62 -11.75 -11.47 -6.15
C CYS A 62 -12.55 -10.43 -6.93
N LYS A 63 -11.99 -9.81 -7.96
CA LYS A 63 -12.71 -8.85 -8.84
C LYS A 63 -12.32 -9.09 -10.31
N PRO A 64 -12.91 -10.07 -10.99
CA PRO A 64 -12.68 -10.27 -12.43
C PRO A 64 -13.07 -8.99 -13.18
N HIS A 65 -12.29 -8.64 -14.20
CA HIS A 65 -12.45 -7.42 -15.02
C HIS A 65 -12.15 -6.09 -14.30
N PHE A 66 -11.44 -6.09 -13.17
CA PHE A 66 -10.97 -4.84 -12.58
C PHE A 66 -9.88 -4.22 -13.47
N THR A 67 -10.06 -2.97 -13.85
CA THR A 67 -9.19 -2.23 -14.79
C THR A 67 -8.19 -1.31 -14.08
N GLY A 68 -8.01 -1.48 -12.79
CA GLY A 68 -7.29 -0.55 -11.92
C GLY A 68 -8.19 0.53 -11.32
N PRO A 69 -7.73 1.25 -10.30
CA PRO A 69 -8.49 2.35 -9.72
C PRO A 69 -8.64 3.52 -10.71
N VAL A 70 -9.75 4.24 -10.61
CA VAL A 70 -9.97 5.47 -11.38
C VAL A 70 -9.19 6.60 -10.72
N LEU A 71 -8.00 6.90 -11.24
CA LEU A 71 -7.11 7.89 -10.67
C LEU A 71 -7.58 9.31 -10.99
N GLY A 72 -7.97 10.05 -9.94
CA GLY A 72 -8.16 11.50 -9.97
C GLY A 72 -6.86 12.27 -9.73
N ASN A 73 -6.93 13.59 -9.78
CA ASN A 73 -5.76 14.46 -9.58
C ASN A 73 -5.17 14.41 -8.16
N ASN A 74 -5.93 13.89 -7.19
CA ASN A 74 -5.53 13.82 -5.79
C ASN A 74 -5.12 12.39 -5.36
N ILE A 75 -4.87 11.49 -6.32
CA ILE A 75 -4.42 10.12 -6.06
C ILE A 75 -2.96 10.00 -6.49
N PHE A 76 -2.07 9.79 -5.51
CA PHE A 76 -0.63 9.78 -5.70
C PHE A 76 -0.08 8.37 -5.49
N LEU A 77 0.27 7.68 -6.57
CA LEU A 77 0.91 6.37 -6.48
C LEU A 77 2.43 6.52 -6.34
N ASN A 78 2.96 6.02 -5.24
CA ASN A 78 4.38 6.00 -4.91
C ASN A 78 4.92 4.58 -5.04
N GLN A 79 5.83 4.36 -6.00
CA GLN A 79 6.49 3.06 -6.20
C GLN A 79 7.64 2.88 -5.21
N LYS A 80 7.32 2.88 -3.93
CA LYS A 80 8.26 2.80 -2.81
C LYS A 80 7.65 2.00 -1.67
N ALA A 81 8.51 1.38 -0.87
CA ALA A 81 8.11 0.94 0.47
C ALA A 81 8.11 2.12 1.45
N VAL A 82 7.29 1.99 2.49
CA VAL A 82 7.41 2.83 3.69
C VAL A 82 8.06 2.00 4.78
N GLY A 83 9.18 2.50 5.32
CA GLY A 83 9.98 1.79 6.31
C GLY A 83 10.71 2.73 7.26
N ASN A 84 11.70 2.19 7.98
CA ASN A 84 12.44 2.93 9.00
C ASN A 84 13.69 3.66 8.49
N GLU A 85 13.96 3.61 7.17
CA GLU A 85 15.11 4.28 6.55
C GLU A 85 14.77 4.79 5.15
N ASP A 86 15.49 5.82 4.70
CA ASP A 86 15.41 6.35 3.35
C ASP A 86 16.47 5.72 2.46
N GLY A 87 16.15 5.49 1.19
CA GLY A 87 17.08 4.98 0.20
C GLY A 87 16.71 3.61 -0.36
N LYS A 88 17.69 2.74 -0.54
CA LYS A 88 17.48 1.40 -1.09
C LYS A 88 17.43 0.35 0.02
N ILE A 89 16.44 -0.55 -0.07
CA ILE A 89 16.25 -1.63 0.88
C ILE A 89 15.95 -2.95 0.17
N VAL A 90 16.23 -4.06 0.85
CA VAL A 90 15.86 -5.39 0.33
C VAL A 90 14.38 -5.65 0.57
N PHE A 91 13.69 -6.06 -0.48
CA PHE A 91 12.29 -6.47 -0.49
C PHE A 91 12.19 -7.95 -0.85
N TYR A 92 11.49 -8.71 -0.03
CA TYR A 92 11.32 -10.14 -0.19
C TYR A 92 10.05 -10.43 -0.99
N GLN A 93 10.22 -10.64 -2.29
CA GLN A 93 9.12 -10.95 -3.18
C GLN A 93 8.74 -12.43 -3.05
N THR A 94 7.47 -12.70 -2.81
CA THR A 94 6.94 -14.05 -2.74
C THR A 94 6.31 -14.50 -4.07
N THR A 95 5.95 -15.78 -4.16
CA THR A 95 5.27 -16.35 -5.32
C THR A 95 3.89 -15.74 -5.56
N THR A 96 3.23 -15.23 -4.51
CA THR A 96 1.98 -14.45 -4.63
C THR A 96 2.26 -12.96 -4.58
N ILE A 97 1.42 -12.17 -5.25
CA ILE A 97 1.55 -10.71 -5.28
C ILE A 97 1.06 -10.03 -3.98
N TYR A 98 0.44 -10.78 -3.07
CA TYR A 98 -0.19 -10.25 -1.85
C TYR A 98 0.58 -10.52 -0.55
N SER A 99 1.74 -11.18 -0.63
CA SER A 99 2.48 -11.62 0.58
C SER A 99 3.94 -11.18 0.60
N SER A 100 4.33 -10.30 -0.32
CA SER A 100 5.68 -9.73 -0.36
C SER A 100 5.87 -8.69 0.73
N SER A 101 7.08 -8.56 1.31
CA SER A 101 7.33 -7.73 2.48
C SER A 101 8.77 -7.23 2.55
N LEU A 102 9.03 -6.23 3.41
CA LEU A 102 10.39 -5.86 3.84
C LEU A 102 11.00 -6.90 4.78
N LYS A 103 10.21 -7.84 5.30
CA LYS A 103 10.68 -8.93 6.16
C LYS A 103 10.80 -10.23 5.40
N GLU A 104 11.89 -10.94 5.65
CA GLU A 104 12.09 -12.27 5.06
C GLU A 104 11.01 -13.24 5.54
N PRO A 105 10.41 -14.03 4.62
CA PRO A 105 9.46 -15.07 4.98
C PRO A 105 10.04 -16.05 6.02
N ASN A 106 9.32 -16.26 7.09
CA ASN A 106 9.75 -17.13 8.18
C ASN A 106 9.00 -18.47 8.19
N GLU A 107 9.38 -19.35 9.10
CA GLU A 107 8.74 -20.68 9.24
C GLU A 107 7.23 -20.63 9.55
N ASN A 108 6.75 -19.56 10.18
CA ASN A 108 5.32 -19.43 10.49
C ASN A 108 4.51 -19.17 9.22
N LEU A 109 5.04 -18.39 8.27
CA LEU A 109 4.41 -18.21 6.97
C LEU A 109 4.28 -19.57 6.27
N LYS A 110 5.35 -20.37 6.24
CA LYS A 110 5.35 -21.70 5.63
C LYS A 110 4.40 -22.70 6.31
N LYS A 111 4.24 -22.63 7.63
CA LYS A 111 3.29 -23.48 8.37
C LYS A 111 1.84 -23.12 8.06
N THR A 112 1.55 -21.82 7.90
CA THR A 112 0.19 -21.34 7.67
C THR A 112 -0.20 -21.40 6.20
N TRP A 113 0.75 -21.07 5.31
CA TRP A 113 0.57 -20.96 3.86
C TRP A 113 1.68 -21.71 3.13
N PRO A 114 1.64 -23.06 3.08
CA PRO A 114 2.72 -23.89 2.52
C PRO A 114 3.05 -23.62 1.06
N GLU A 115 2.06 -23.09 0.31
CA GLU A 115 2.16 -22.74 -1.11
C GLU A 115 2.88 -21.42 -1.39
N ILE A 116 3.10 -20.60 -0.36
CA ILE A 116 3.79 -19.31 -0.52
C ILE A 116 5.29 -19.51 -0.32
N ASP A 117 6.04 -19.24 -1.37
CA ASP A 117 7.50 -19.32 -1.39
C ASP A 117 8.14 -17.95 -1.62
N LEU A 118 9.37 -17.78 -1.11
CA LEU A 118 10.24 -16.70 -1.56
C LEU A 118 10.54 -16.90 -3.04
N LYS A 119 10.22 -15.88 -3.84
CA LYS A 119 10.47 -15.87 -5.28
C LYS A 119 11.78 -15.19 -5.61
N ASP A 120 11.99 -13.98 -5.04
CA ASP A 120 13.16 -13.16 -5.33
C ASP A 120 13.45 -12.19 -4.17
N LYS A 121 14.66 -11.61 -4.18
CA LYS A 121 15.05 -10.49 -3.34
C LYS A 121 15.34 -9.31 -4.24
N LEU A 122 14.52 -8.28 -4.13
CA LEU A 122 14.63 -7.09 -4.96
C LEU A 122 15.24 -5.95 -4.15
N GLU A 123 16.02 -5.10 -4.80
CA GLU A 123 16.38 -3.80 -4.25
C GLU A 123 15.35 -2.78 -4.72
N ILE A 124 14.67 -2.16 -3.77
CA ILE A 124 13.59 -1.20 -4.01
C ILE A 124 13.86 0.13 -3.30
N ASP A 125 13.16 1.19 -3.72
CA ASP A 125 13.15 2.44 -3.00
C ASP A 125 12.33 2.33 -1.72
N CYS A 126 12.85 2.88 -0.64
CA CYS A 126 12.19 3.01 0.66
C CYS A 126 12.22 4.46 1.10
N ILE A 127 11.18 4.88 1.80
CA ILE A 127 11.07 6.22 2.38
C ILE A 127 10.48 6.11 3.78
N LYS A 128 10.96 6.93 4.70
CA LYS A 128 10.32 7.12 6.00
C LYS A 128 9.05 7.94 5.86
N LEU A 129 8.07 7.68 6.71
CA LEU A 129 6.82 8.43 6.70
C LEU A 129 7.08 9.92 6.96
N ASP A 130 7.90 10.24 7.96
CA ASP A 130 8.29 11.61 8.29
C ASP A 130 8.94 12.32 7.11
N THR A 131 9.90 11.66 6.44
CA THR A 131 10.57 12.24 5.26
C THR A 131 9.56 12.54 4.14
N TYR A 132 8.64 11.60 3.86
CA TYR A 132 7.63 11.80 2.84
C TYR A 132 6.69 12.96 3.15
N VAL A 133 6.23 13.05 4.40
CA VAL A 133 5.36 14.13 4.88
C VAL A 133 6.03 15.50 4.73
N ASP A 134 7.29 15.60 5.15
CA ASP A 134 8.08 16.84 5.05
C ASP A 134 8.30 17.26 3.59
N GLU A 135 8.74 16.34 2.73
CA GLU A 135 8.99 16.61 1.31
C GLU A 135 7.74 17.09 0.57
N ASN A 136 6.58 16.53 0.90
CA ASN A 136 5.30 16.85 0.27
C ASN A 136 4.51 17.94 1.02
N LYS A 137 5.03 18.47 2.11
CA LYS A 137 4.42 19.52 2.95
C LYS A 137 3.01 19.15 3.40
N ILE A 138 2.83 17.92 3.85
CA ILE A 138 1.55 17.40 4.32
C ILE A 138 1.40 17.79 5.78
N GLU A 139 0.45 18.67 6.07
CA GLU A 139 0.24 19.19 7.42
C GLU A 139 -0.46 18.21 8.35
N MET A 140 -1.30 17.32 7.80
CA MET A 140 -2.08 16.36 8.58
C MET A 140 -2.43 15.13 7.74
N ILE A 141 -2.28 13.97 8.33
CA ILE A 141 -2.83 12.69 7.84
C ILE A 141 -4.06 12.38 8.67
N ASP A 142 -5.22 12.24 8.03
CA ASP A 142 -6.48 11.94 8.71
C ASP A 142 -6.63 10.44 9.03
N PHE A 143 -6.01 9.58 8.21
CA PHE A 143 -6.04 8.13 8.41
C PHE A 143 -4.88 7.43 7.69
N ILE A 144 -4.37 6.36 8.30
CA ILE A 144 -3.41 5.44 7.68
C ILE A 144 -4.03 4.06 7.59
N TRP A 145 -4.12 3.55 6.38
CA TRP A 145 -4.45 2.16 6.08
C TRP A 145 -3.17 1.44 5.69
N ALA A 146 -2.73 0.49 6.51
CA ALA A 146 -1.48 -0.21 6.27
C ALA A 146 -1.71 -1.73 6.23
N ASP A 147 -1.23 -2.35 5.16
CA ASP A 147 -1.11 -3.79 4.99
C ASP A 147 0.24 -4.09 4.32
N VAL A 148 1.29 -4.17 5.13
CA VAL A 148 2.67 -4.36 4.69
C VAL A 148 3.24 -5.72 5.03
N GLN A 149 2.33 -6.67 5.29
CA GLN A 149 2.63 -8.09 5.43
C GLN A 149 3.68 -8.36 6.52
N GLY A 150 3.46 -7.78 7.70
CA GLY A 150 4.27 -7.98 8.89
C GLY A 150 5.43 -7.00 9.07
N ALA A 151 5.54 -5.97 8.23
CA ALA A 151 6.55 -4.91 8.35
C ALA A 151 6.00 -3.60 8.98
N GLU A 152 4.86 -3.67 9.66
CA GLU A 152 4.19 -2.51 10.28
C GLU A 152 5.06 -1.82 11.34
N ASP A 153 5.90 -2.57 12.03
CA ASP A 153 6.86 -2.02 12.98
C ASP A 153 7.93 -1.14 12.31
N LEU A 154 8.42 -1.53 11.12
CA LEU A 154 9.36 -0.71 10.36
C LEU A 154 8.71 0.59 9.86
N MET A 155 7.45 0.51 9.42
CA MET A 155 6.67 1.69 9.04
C MET A 155 6.50 2.65 10.21
N ILE A 156 6.11 2.15 11.39
CA ILE A 156 5.90 2.97 12.60
C ILE A 156 7.20 3.61 13.09
N MET A 157 8.35 2.93 12.92
CA MET A 157 9.66 3.49 13.29
C MET A 157 10.12 4.63 12.37
N GLY A 158 9.51 4.77 11.22
CA GLY A 158 9.82 5.82 10.23
C GLY A 158 8.90 7.04 10.27
N GLY A 159 7.93 7.05 11.23
CA GLY A 159 6.93 8.12 11.35
C GLY A 159 6.75 8.66 12.76
#